data_076ac32add497abef1f2f694bdb3fe62
#
_entry.id   076ac32add497abef1f2f694bdb3fe62
#
_cell.length_a   1.000
_cell.length_b   1.000
_cell.length_c   1.000
_cell.angle_alpha   90.00
_cell.angle_beta   90.00
_cell.angle_gamma   90.00
#
_symmetry.space_group_name_H-M   'P 1'
#
loop_
_entity.id
_entity.type
_entity.pdbx_description
1 polymer ?
#
loop_
_entity_poly.entity_id
_entity_poly.type
_entity_poly.pdbx_seq_one_letter_code
_entity_poly.pdbx_strand_id
1 'polypeptide(L)'
;MEKYILPLLDAAEKAYGGKLDILLAPWSLPVYMKTNGERNNGGKLKPEYRKRWAEYICRYIEEYRSRGHLWHFTHFLKAGAQRIGVTRYTDKIEVTAFEKDGRIMVVLLNRTEEEIPVYLRLGEYCAELTSKAKSIMTAEIEK
;
A
#
# COMPACT_ATOMS: atom_id res chain seq x y z
N MET A 1 6.52 -13.81 14.07
CA MET A 1 5.33 -13.22 13.40
C MET A 1 4.09 -14.03 13.70
N GLU A 2 4.07 -15.31 13.41
CA GLU A 2 2.92 -16.21 13.66
C GLU A 2 2.42 -16.24 15.11
N LYS A 3 3.31 -16.08 16.05
CA LYS A 3 3.00 -16.24 17.49
C LYS A 3 2.25 -15.06 18.11
N TYR A 4 2.35 -13.86 17.53
CA TYR A 4 1.80 -12.64 18.15
C TYR A 4 0.98 -11.79 17.19
N ILE A 5 1.51 -11.45 16.02
CA ILE A 5 0.87 -10.49 15.12
C ILE A 5 -0.36 -11.09 14.44
N LEU A 6 -0.25 -12.29 13.89
CA LEU A 6 -1.36 -12.93 13.17
C LEU A 6 -2.56 -13.21 14.08
N PRO A 7 -2.41 -13.81 15.28
CA PRO A 7 -3.53 -13.97 16.20
C PRO A 7 -4.18 -12.65 16.62
N LEU A 8 -3.38 -11.57 16.74
CA LEU A 8 -3.91 -10.24 17.04
C LEU A 8 -4.76 -9.71 15.89
N LEU A 9 -4.31 -9.87 14.65
CA LEU A 9 -5.07 -9.46 13.46
C LEU A 9 -6.38 -10.25 13.32
N ASP A 10 -6.34 -11.57 13.50
CA ASP A 10 -7.53 -12.42 13.47
C ASP A 10 -8.55 -12.00 14.55
N ALA A 11 -8.08 -11.70 15.75
CA ALA A 11 -8.92 -11.21 16.84
C ALA A 11 -9.52 -9.83 16.53
N ALA A 12 -8.73 -8.94 15.95
CA ALA A 12 -9.16 -7.61 15.56
C ALA A 12 -10.20 -7.64 14.42
N GLU A 13 -10.00 -8.47 13.38
CA GLU A 13 -10.97 -8.68 12.30
C GLU A 13 -12.29 -9.26 12.84
N LYS A 14 -12.20 -10.21 13.76
CA LYS A 14 -13.38 -10.78 14.42
C LYS A 14 -14.14 -9.73 15.22
N ALA A 15 -13.45 -8.88 15.96
CA ALA A 15 -14.06 -7.81 16.74
C ALA A 15 -14.68 -6.71 15.86
N TYR A 16 -14.05 -6.40 14.73
CA TYR A 16 -14.53 -5.43 13.75
C TYR A 16 -15.71 -5.96 12.92
N GLY A 17 -15.85 -7.27 12.81
CA GLY A 17 -16.90 -7.91 12.01
C GLY A 17 -16.63 -7.94 10.51
N GLY A 18 -15.37 -7.78 10.08
CA GLY A 18 -14.95 -7.75 8.69
C GLY A 18 -13.44 -7.73 8.52
N LYS A 19 -12.98 -7.60 7.28
CA LYS A 19 -11.55 -7.45 6.98
C LYS A 19 -11.06 -6.07 7.34
N LEU A 20 -9.84 -5.99 7.86
CA LEU A 20 -9.17 -4.75 8.22
C LEU A 20 -8.22 -4.28 7.11
N ASP A 21 -8.18 -2.98 6.90
CA ASP A 21 -7.14 -2.35 6.08
C ASP A 21 -5.85 -2.26 6.89
N ILE A 22 -4.82 -3.01 6.46
CA ILE A 22 -3.56 -3.12 7.19
C ILE A 22 -2.46 -2.40 6.44
N LEU A 23 -1.80 -1.44 7.10
CA LEU A 23 -0.58 -0.83 6.63
C LEU A 23 0.62 -1.67 7.07
N LEU A 24 1.30 -2.30 6.13
CA LEU A 24 2.55 -3.02 6.38
C LEU A 24 3.75 -2.07 6.23
N ALA A 25 4.43 -1.81 7.33
CA ALA A 25 5.67 -1.04 7.34
C ALA A 25 6.76 -1.83 8.07
N PRO A 26 7.81 -2.30 7.38
CA PRO A 26 8.96 -2.88 8.07
C PRO A 26 9.62 -1.80 8.93
N TRP A 27 9.75 -2.06 10.22
CA TRP A 27 10.29 -1.09 11.17
C TRP A 27 11.72 -0.65 10.83
N SER A 28 12.58 -1.58 10.47
CA SER A 28 13.97 -1.31 10.12
C SER A 28 14.53 -2.44 9.26
N LEU A 29 15.51 -2.08 8.45
CA LEU A 29 16.35 -3.04 7.74
C LEU A 29 17.17 -3.89 8.75
N PRO A 30 17.50 -5.15 8.43
CA PRO A 30 18.50 -5.88 9.16
C PRO A 30 19.82 -5.12 9.25
N VAL A 31 20.47 -5.18 10.40
CA VAL A 31 21.68 -4.40 10.71
C VAL A 31 22.76 -4.54 9.66
N TYR A 32 23.01 -5.75 9.17
CA TYR A 32 24.03 -6.04 8.16
C TYR A 32 23.73 -5.44 6.78
N MET A 33 22.46 -5.13 6.49
CA MET A 33 22.04 -4.48 5.25
C MET A 33 22.13 -2.95 5.29
N LYS A 34 22.37 -2.36 6.48
CA LYS A 34 22.41 -0.90 6.68
C LYS A 34 23.82 -0.36 6.60
N THR A 35 23.96 0.83 6.05
CA THR A 35 25.27 1.52 5.92
C THR A 35 25.88 1.89 7.26
N ASN A 36 25.06 2.17 8.28
CA ASN A 36 25.51 2.52 9.62
C ASN A 36 25.76 1.31 10.53
N GLY A 37 25.35 0.09 10.13
CA GLY A 37 25.52 -1.11 10.94
C GLY A 37 24.72 -1.11 12.24
N GLU A 38 23.73 -0.23 12.40
CA GLU A 38 22.95 -0.09 13.63
C GLU A 38 21.49 -0.47 13.42
N ARG A 39 20.85 -1.00 14.47
CA ARG A 39 19.43 -1.37 14.42
C ARG A 39 18.51 -0.15 14.29
N ASN A 40 18.85 0.92 14.99
CA ASN A 40 18.16 2.19 15.03
C ASN A 40 18.99 3.28 14.33
N ASN A 41 18.67 4.57 14.53
CA ASN A 41 19.46 5.73 14.05
C ASN A 41 19.58 5.83 12.53
N GLY A 42 18.51 5.55 11.78
CA GLY A 42 18.49 5.71 10.32
C GLY A 42 19.42 4.73 9.61
N GLY A 43 20.26 5.23 8.72
CA GLY A 43 21.09 4.43 7.81
C GLY A 43 20.37 4.12 6.50
N LYS A 44 21.15 3.88 5.44
CA LYS A 44 20.63 3.56 4.11
C LYS A 44 20.83 2.08 3.81
N LEU A 45 19.97 1.52 2.97
CA LEU A 45 20.15 0.17 2.43
C LEU A 45 21.39 0.14 1.52
N LYS A 46 22.32 -0.76 1.83
CA LYS A 46 23.50 -0.98 0.99
C LYS A 46 23.10 -1.52 -0.38
N PRO A 47 23.71 -1.04 -1.48
CA PRO A 47 23.31 -1.40 -2.86
C PRO A 47 23.29 -2.91 -3.12
N GLU A 48 24.25 -3.65 -2.60
CA GLU A 48 24.39 -5.11 -2.77
C GLU A 48 23.23 -5.91 -2.17
N TYR A 49 22.46 -5.33 -1.24
CA TYR A 49 21.30 -5.98 -0.61
C TYR A 49 19.95 -5.57 -1.18
N ARG A 50 19.90 -4.69 -2.18
CA ARG A 50 18.64 -4.20 -2.76
C ARG A 50 17.74 -5.33 -3.24
N LYS A 51 18.29 -6.28 -4.01
CA LYS A 51 17.54 -7.43 -4.51
C LYS A 51 17.02 -8.31 -3.37
N ARG A 52 17.89 -8.66 -2.42
CA ARG A 52 17.52 -9.49 -1.27
C ARG A 52 16.48 -8.83 -0.37
N TRP A 53 16.56 -7.51 -0.21
CA TRP A 53 15.55 -6.76 0.52
C TRP A 53 14.21 -6.73 -0.20
N ALA A 54 14.20 -6.53 -1.52
CA ALA A 54 12.99 -6.61 -2.33
C ALA A 54 12.33 -8.00 -2.26
N GLU A 55 13.11 -9.07 -2.38
CA GLU A 55 12.63 -10.45 -2.22
C GLU A 55 12.02 -10.70 -0.82
N TYR A 56 12.63 -10.16 0.23
CA TYR A 56 12.10 -10.24 1.60
C TYR A 56 10.74 -9.54 1.71
N ILE A 57 10.62 -8.33 1.16
CA ILE A 57 9.35 -7.58 1.16
C ILE A 57 8.27 -8.32 0.36
N CYS A 58 8.60 -8.86 -0.81
CA CYS A 58 7.66 -9.65 -1.59
C CYS A 58 7.14 -10.86 -0.80
N ARG A 59 8.02 -11.65 -0.18
CA ARG A 59 7.61 -12.79 0.68
C ARG A 59 6.77 -12.35 1.87
N TYR A 60 7.11 -11.22 2.47
CA TYR A 60 6.34 -10.65 3.58
C TYR A 60 4.93 -10.29 3.14
N ILE A 61 4.77 -9.66 1.98
CA ILE A 61 3.47 -9.33 1.37
C ILE A 61 2.69 -10.61 1.00
N GLU A 62 3.33 -11.59 0.37
CA GLU A 62 2.72 -12.87 0.00
C GLU A 62 2.18 -13.62 1.20
N GLU A 63 2.91 -13.64 2.32
CA GLU A 63 2.46 -14.29 3.56
C GLU A 63 1.19 -13.65 4.12
N TYR A 64 1.13 -12.31 4.16
CA TYR A 64 -0.09 -11.62 4.61
C TYR A 64 -1.25 -11.77 3.63
N ARG A 65 -0.95 -11.78 2.32
CA ARG A 65 -1.94 -12.02 1.27
C ARG A 65 -2.54 -13.41 1.36
N SER A 66 -1.72 -14.45 1.54
CA SER A 66 -2.19 -15.84 1.64
C SER A 66 -3.14 -16.07 2.80
N ARG A 67 -3.03 -15.24 3.85
CA ARG A 67 -3.90 -15.24 5.02
C ARG A 67 -5.09 -14.27 4.92
N GLY A 68 -5.25 -13.57 3.78
CA GLY A 68 -6.36 -12.67 3.51
C GLY A 68 -6.29 -11.30 4.20
N HIS A 69 -5.13 -10.91 4.75
CA HIS A 69 -4.95 -9.64 5.48
C HIS A 69 -4.52 -8.45 4.61
N LEU A 70 -4.26 -8.65 3.32
CA LEU A 70 -3.84 -7.59 2.39
C LEU A 70 -4.75 -7.56 1.18
N TRP A 71 -5.63 -6.58 1.12
CA TRP A 71 -6.60 -6.45 0.04
C TRP A 71 -6.20 -5.40 -1.00
N HIS A 72 -6.11 -4.12 -0.60
CA HIS A 72 -5.99 -3.03 -1.56
C HIS A 72 -4.76 -3.09 -2.49
N PHE A 73 -3.56 -3.23 -1.92
CA PHE A 73 -2.36 -3.25 -2.76
C PHE A 73 -2.12 -4.58 -3.47
N THR A 74 -2.41 -5.71 -2.84
CA THR A 74 -2.10 -7.03 -3.41
C THR A 74 -3.16 -7.57 -4.35
N HIS A 75 -4.40 -7.13 -4.19
CA HIS A 75 -5.48 -7.53 -5.09
C HIS A 75 -5.35 -6.85 -6.46
N PHE A 76 -5.10 -5.56 -6.47
CA PHE A 76 -5.07 -4.73 -7.67
C PHE A 76 -3.67 -4.60 -8.29
N LEU A 77 -2.60 -4.55 -7.48
CA LEU A 77 -1.23 -4.39 -7.96
C LEU A 77 -0.55 -5.74 -8.17
N LYS A 78 -0.53 -6.20 -9.39
CA LYS A 78 0.19 -7.43 -9.78
C LYS A 78 1.67 -7.14 -10.03
N ALA A 79 2.52 -8.18 -9.90
CA ALA A 79 3.93 -8.09 -10.20
C ALA A 79 4.17 -7.51 -11.61
N GLY A 80 5.07 -6.54 -11.73
CA GLY A 80 5.36 -5.83 -12.97
C GLY A 80 4.49 -4.60 -13.23
N ALA A 81 3.58 -4.21 -12.34
CA ALA A 81 2.88 -2.93 -12.43
C ALA A 81 3.89 -1.78 -12.29
N GLN A 82 3.79 -0.79 -13.17
CA GLN A 82 4.65 0.38 -13.20
C GLN A 82 3.92 1.56 -12.54
N ARG A 83 4.63 2.25 -11.63
CA ARG A 83 4.10 3.49 -11.06
C ARG A 83 4.07 4.57 -12.13
N ILE A 84 2.94 5.24 -12.27
CA ILE A 84 2.75 6.38 -13.18
C ILE A 84 2.65 7.68 -12.40
N GLY A 85 2.96 8.81 -13.08
CA GLY A 85 2.84 10.14 -12.50
C GLY A 85 1.39 10.52 -12.27
N VAL A 86 1.13 11.20 -11.16
CA VAL A 86 -0.20 11.73 -10.81
C VAL A 86 -0.05 13.19 -10.41
N THR A 87 -0.91 14.04 -10.95
CA THR A 87 -1.03 15.44 -10.50
C THR A 87 -2.09 15.51 -9.41
N ARG A 88 -1.75 16.14 -8.29
CA ARG A 88 -2.61 16.30 -7.13
C ARG A 88 -2.88 17.78 -6.87
N TYR A 89 -4.13 18.15 -6.66
CA TYR A 89 -4.57 19.53 -6.45
C TYR A 89 -5.00 19.82 -4.99
N THR A 90 -4.93 18.83 -4.12
CA THR A 90 -5.26 18.97 -2.67
C THR A 90 -4.31 18.14 -1.83
N ASP A 91 -4.02 18.63 -0.62
CA ASP A 91 -3.23 17.88 0.37
C ASP A 91 -4.09 17.00 1.30
N LYS A 92 -5.42 17.09 1.16
CA LYS A 92 -6.36 16.27 1.95
C LYS A 92 -6.39 14.80 1.52
N ILE A 93 -6.10 14.50 0.25
CA ILE A 93 -6.08 13.14 -0.31
C ILE A 93 -4.66 12.83 -0.80
N GLU A 94 -4.10 11.74 -0.33
CA GLU A 94 -2.90 11.17 -0.92
C GLU A 94 -3.28 10.22 -2.05
N VAL A 95 -2.55 10.27 -3.17
CA VAL A 95 -2.86 9.48 -4.35
C VAL A 95 -1.60 8.86 -4.92
N THR A 96 -1.70 7.61 -5.35
CA THR A 96 -0.69 6.94 -6.16
C THR A 96 -1.38 6.13 -7.24
N ALA A 97 -0.76 6.03 -8.42
CA ALA A 97 -1.32 5.25 -9.51
C ALA A 97 -0.27 4.33 -10.15
N PHE A 98 -0.77 3.23 -10.66
CA PHE A 98 0.02 2.21 -11.31
C PHE A 98 -0.66 1.76 -12.60
N GLU A 99 0.13 1.40 -13.60
CA GLU A 99 -0.36 0.87 -14.87
C GLU A 99 0.18 -0.53 -15.10
N LYS A 100 -0.68 -1.41 -15.57
CA LYS A 100 -0.32 -2.73 -16.05
C LYS A 100 -1.38 -3.28 -17.01
N ASP A 101 -0.93 -3.84 -18.12
CA ASP A 101 -1.76 -4.56 -19.10
C ASP A 101 -2.98 -3.71 -19.57
N GLY A 102 -2.79 -2.39 -19.79
CA GLY A 102 -3.83 -1.46 -20.21
C GLY A 102 -4.79 -1.00 -19.11
N ARG A 103 -4.56 -1.43 -17.86
CA ARG A 103 -5.34 -1.02 -16.69
C ARG A 103 -4.57 -0.03 -15.84
N ILE A 104 -5.26 0.96 -15.32
CA ILE A 104 -4.71 1.91 -14.36
C ILE A 104 -5.39 1.70 -13.01
N MET A 105 -4.60 1.41 -11.99
CA MET A 105 -5.04 1.31 -10.61
C MET A 105 -4.66 2.59 -9.88
N VAL A 106 -5.65 3.28 -9.33
CA VAL A 106 -5.48 4.50 -8.54
C VAL A 106 -5.81 4.21 -7.08
N VAL A 107 -4.85 4.37 -6.21
CA VAL A 107 -5.03 4.21 -4.76
C VAL A 107 -5.11 5.59 -4.13
N LEU A 108 -6.17 5.83 -3.41
CA LEU A 108 -6.52 7.08 -2.74
C LEU A 108 -6.54 6.85 -1.24
N LEU A 109 -5.88 7.70 -0.46
CA LEU A 109 -5.88 7.67 0.99
C LEU A 109 -6.45 8.98 1.52
N ASN A 110 -7.59 8.91 2.18
CA ASN A 110 -8.19 10.01 2.93
C ASN A 110 -7.82 9.89 4.42
N ARG A 111 -6.98 10.80 4.90
CA ARG A 111 -6.54 10.84 6.30
C ARG A 111 -7.37 11.79 7.15
N THR A 112 -8.32 12.49 6.54
CA THR A 112 -9.19 13.46 7.23
C THR A 112 -10.38 12.79 7.92
N GLU A 113 -11.05 13.54 8.77
CA GLU A 113 -12.30 13.15 9.43
C GLU A 113 -13.53 13.40 8.54
N GLU A 114 -13.33 13.90 7.32
CA GLU A 114 -14.39 14.30 6.40
C GLU A 114 -14.49 13.35 5.20
N GLU A 115 -15.69 13.19 4.69
CA GLU A 115 -15.94 12.59 3.39
C GLU A 115 -15.59 13.61 2.30
N ILE A 116 -14.79 13.21 1.30
CA ILE A 116 -14.25 14.12 0.28
C ILE A 116 -14.64 13.64 -1.11
N PRO A 117 -15.30 14.48 -1.92
CA PRO A 117 -15.48 14.20 -3.33
C PRO A 117 -14.14 14.27 -4.06
N VAL A 118 -13.85 13.29 -4.90
CA VAL A 118 -12.61 13.16 -5.65
C VAL A 118 -12.95 13.03 -7.13
N TYR A 119 -12.35 13.86 -7.96
CA TYR A 119 -12.48 13.82 -9.41
C TYR A 119 -11.21 13.22 -10.00
N LEU A 120 -11.30 12.01 -10.54
CA LEU A 120 -10.21 11.38 -11.29
C LEU A 120 -10.32 11.75 -12.76
N ARG A 121 -9.26 12.38 -13.29
CA ARG A 121 -9.20 12.77 -14.70
C ARG A 121 -8.12 11.99 -15.44
N LEU A 122 -8.50 11.39 -16.56
CA LEU A 122 -7.59 10.74 -17.50
C LEU A 122 -7.87 11.26 -18.91
N GLY A 123 -7.02 12.18 -19.40
CA GLY A 123 -7.26 12.88 -20.66
C GLY A 123 -8.56 13.67 -20.61
N GLU A 124 -9.51 13.33 -21.49
CA GLU A 124 -10.84 13.97 -21.58
C GLU A 124 -11.88 13.31 -20.65
N TYR A 125 -11.58 12.14 -20.10
CA TYR A 125 -12.48 11.42 -19.21
C TYR A 125 -12.33 11.90 -17.76
N CYS A 126 -13.47 12.02 -17.09
CA CYS A 126 -13.52 12.38 -15.67
C CYS A 126 -14.51 11.47 -14.94
N ALA A 127 -14.09 10.93 -13.80
CA ALA A 127 -14.93 10.15 -12.91
C ALA A 127 -15.03 10.83 -11.57
N GLU A 128 -16.23 10.93 -11.02
CA GLU A 128 -16.47 11.41 -9.67
C GLU A 128 -16.57 10.22 -8.72
N LEU A 129 -15.85 10.28 -7.61
CA LEU A 129 -15.81 9.29 -6.55
C LEU A 129 -15.94 10.00 -5.20
N THR A 130 -16.44 9.29 -4.22
CA THR A 130 -16.48 9.81 -2.84
C THR A 130 -15.53 9.01 -1.95
N SER A 131 -14.52 9.69 -1.41
CA SER A 131 -13.58 9.10 -0.45
C SER A 131 -14.10 9.31 0.96
N LYS A 132 -14.45 8.22 1.66
CA LYS A 132 -14.93 8.28 3.05
C LYS A 132 -13.85 8.79 4.00
N ALA A 133 -14.25 9.33 5.12
CA ALA A 133 -13.35 9.73 6.20
C ALA A 133 -12.46 8.55 6.62
N LYS A 134 -11.16 8.82 6.91
CA LYS A 134 -10.20 7.81 7.41
C LYS A 134 -10.20 6.52 6.58
N SER A 135 -10.25 6.62 5.26
CA SER A 135 -10.35 5.46 4.38
C SER A 135 -9.25 5.38 3.34
N ILE A 136 -9.01 4.17 2.88
CA ILE A 136 -8.26 3.88 1.66
C ILE A 136 -9.21 3.33 0.61
N MET A 137 -9.09 3.80 -0.61
CA MET A 137 -9.92 3.38 -1.74
C MET A 137 -9.03 3.07 -2.94
N THR A 138 -9.41 2.06 -3.71
CA THR A 138 -8.76 1.75 -4.99
C THR A 138 -9.79 1.85 -6.10
N ALA A 139 -9.49 2.64 -7.12
CA ALA A 139 -10.23 2.70 -8.36
C ALA A 139 -9.44 2.02 -9.48
N GLU A 140 -10.11 1.21 -10.28
CA GLU A 140 -9.54 0.59 -11.49
C GLU A 140 -10.16 1.26 -12.71
N ILE A 141 -9.30 1.67 -13.64
CA ILE A 141 -9.68 2.29 -14.91
C ILE A 141 -9.18 1.38 -16.03
N GLU A 142 -10.08 0.91 -16.87
CA GLU A 142 -9.76 0.20 -18.10
C GLU A 142 -9.65 1.21 -19.25
N LYS A 143 -8.56 1.12 -20.05
CA LYS A 143 -8.35 1.95 -21.25
C LYS A 143 -9.08 1.38 -22.44
#